data_e7807bb0db47629b6dc5906f5221526b
#
_entry.id   e7807bb0db47629b6dc5906f5221526b
#
_cell.length_a   1.000
_cell.length_b   1.000
_cell.length_c   1.000
_cell.angle_alpha   90.00
_cell.angle_beta   90.00
_cell.angle_gamma   90.00
#
_symmetry.space_group_name_H-M   'P 1'
#
loop_
_entity.id
_entity.type
_entity.pdbx_description
1 polymer ?
#
loop_
_entity_poly.entity_id
_entity_poly.type
_entity_poly.pdbx_seq_one_letter_code
_entity_poly.pdbx_strand_id
1 'polypeptide(L)'
;DLMVSYAVDGGGVGPHFDNYDVFLLQGIGQRRWLISDQEDRTLIEDAPLKILQDFRPVHDWVLNPGDMLYLPPQWAHNGIAIGECTTYSIGFRSPSYQELAQQFLGYLQDTIQIDGIYADPDLRRQAHSAEIGGAMVDRITESLNRITWSRDDVRRFLGAYLTEPKAHIFFESPDDPLEHEDFLDACAEGITLDARSLLLFTEGQFFINGESVHVEACDQAILQELADHRQLASIAGLSEEGIALLYDWYCCGFAHVSEDLME
;
A
#
# COMPACT_ATOMS: atom_id res chain seq x y z
N ASP A 1 7.77 -2.48 -2.59
CA ASP A 1 8.36 -3.83 -2.61
C ASP A 1 9.86 -3.77 -2.89
N LEU A 2 10.62 -4.69 -2.28
CA LEU A 2 12.02 -4.91 -2.58
C LEU A 2 12.18 -6.30 -3.20
N MET A 3 12.77 -6.35 -4.40
CA MET A 3 13.15 -7.59 -5.05
C MET A 3 14.67 -7.62 -5.24
N VAL A 4 15.30 -8.69 -4.81
CA VAL A 4 16.74 -8.90 -5.02
C VAL A 4 16.93 -9.94 -6.11
N SER A 5 17.66 -9.58 -7.17
CA SER A 5 18.00 -10.49 -8.26
C SER A 5 19.48 -10.80 -8.26
N TYR A 6 19.83 -12.08 -8.47
CA TYR A 6 21.18 -12.54 -8.78
C TYR A 6 21.21 -13.06 -10.23
N ALA A 7 22.24 -12.71 -10.97
CA ALA A 7 22.43 -13.18 -12.33
C ALA A 7 23.90 -13.50 -12.62
N VAL A 8 24.12 -14.48 -13.49
CA VAL A 8 25.43 -14.80 -14.08
C VAL A 8 25.62 -14.04 -15.39
N ASP A 9 26.81 -14.06 -15.96
CA ASP A 9 27.14 -13.35 -17.19
C ASP A 9 26.13 -13.57 -18.31
N GLY A 10 25.67 -12.47 -18.92
CA GLY A 10 24.63 -12.46 -19.94
C GLY A 10 23.20 -12.71 -19.41
N GLY A 11 23.03 -12.99 -18.12
CA GLY A 11 21.72 -13.26 -17.51
C GLY A 11 20.86 -12.02 -17.43
N GLY A 12 19.54 -12.19 -17.63
CA GLY A 12 18.54 -11.14 -17.56
C GLY A 12 17.13 -11.67 -17.87
N VAL A 13 16.12 -10.86 -17.63
CA VAL A 13 14.71 -11.20 -17.91
C VAL A 13 14.36 -11.01 -19.39
N GLY A 14 15.08 -10.14 -20.08
CA GLY A 14 14.76 -9.65 -21.42
C GLY A 14 14.06 -8.30 -21.38
N PRO A 15 13.82 -7.69 -22.56
CA PRO A 15 13.20 -6.36 -22.66
C PRO A 15 11.71 -6.40 -22.25
N HIS A 16 11.35 -5.60 -21.27
CA HIS A 16 9.99 -5.46 -20.74
C HIS A 16 9.75 -4.04 -20.24
N PHE A 17 8.55 -3.76 -19.75
CA PHE A 17 8.20 -2.53 -19.05
C PHE A 17 7.37 -2.86 -17.81
N ASP A 18 7.48 -2.00 -16.82
CA ASP A 18 6.70 -2.04 -15.59
C ASP A 18 5.67 -0.91 -15.53
N ASN A 19 4.61 -1.09 -14.76
CA ASN A 19 3.54 -0.11 -14.55
C ASN A 19 3.74 0.71 -13.27
N TYR A 20 4.95 0.73 -12.71
CA TYR A 20 5.28 1.38 -11.46
C TYR A 20 6.67 2.00 -11.50
N ASP A 21 6.89 2.93 -10.58
CA ASP A 21 8.20 3.53 -10.37
C ASP A 21 9.15 2.52 -9.75
N VAL A 22 10.37 2.40 -10.28
CA VAL A 22 11.38 1.51 -9.72
C VAL A 22 12.75 2.17 -9.64
N PHE A 23 13.42 1.99 -8.51
CA PHE A 23 14.83 2.31 -8.33
C PHE A 23 15.63 1.00 -8.37
N LEU A 24 16.57 0.94 -9.29
CA LEU A 24 17.44 -0.22 -9.52
C LEU A 24 18.82 0.07 -8.95
N LEU A 25 19.05 -0.36 -7.72
CA LEU A 25 20.33 -0.21 -7.04
C LEU A 25 21.24 -1.38 -7.41
N GLN A 26 22.40 -1.09 -7.99
CA GLN A 26 23.39 -2.11 -8.30
C GLN A 26 24.13 -2.54 -7.03
N GLY A 27 24.03 -3.82 -6.70
CA GLY A 27 24.76 -4.44 -5.59
C GLY A 27 26.16 -4.90 -6.01
N ILE A 28 26.41 -6.20 -6.00
CA ILE A 28 27.69 -6.79 -6.43
C ILE A 28 27.74 -6.83 -7.96
N GLY A 29 28.96 -6.70 -8.53
CA GLY A 29 29.20 -6.83 -9.97
C GLY A 29 28.60 -5.71 -10.80
N GLN A 30 28.44 -5.93 -12.10
CA GLN A 30 27.97 -4.90 -13.03
C GLN A 30 26.74 -5.38 -13.81
N ARG A 31 25.85 -4.46 -14.15
CA ARG A 31 24.71 -4.72 -15.04
C ARG A 31 24.60 -3.64 -16.09
N ARG A 32 24.48 -4.05 -17.36
CA ARG A 32 24.19 -3.16 -18.46
C ARG A 32 22.68 -2.98 -18.58
N TRP A 33 22.22 -1.75 -18.59
CA TRP A 33 20.84 -1.37 -18.73
C TRP A 33 20.61 -0.67 -20.07
N LEU A 34 19.79 -1.29 -20.88
CA LEU A 34 19.27 -0.71 -22.14
C LEU A 34 17.87 -0.18 -21.84
N ILE A 35 17.62 1.11 -22.16
CA ILE A 35 16.39 1.80 -21.80
C ILE A 35 15.75 2.41 -23.04
N SER A 36 14.42 2.38 -23.12
CA SER A 36 13.64 2.93 -24.22
C SER A 36 12.35 3.61 -23.74
N ASP A 37 12.04 4.75 -24.33
CA ASP A 37 10.77 5.48 -24.20
C ASP A 37 9.75 5.08 -25.27
N GLN A 38 9.98 3.96 -25.98
CA GLN A 38 9.14 3.51 -27.09
C GLN A 38 7.67 3.32 -26.68
N GLU A 39 6.77 3.67 -27.60
CA GLU A 39 5.33 3.47 -27.43
C GLU A 39 4.87 2.06 -27.85
N ASP A 40 5.62 1.39 -28.74
CA ASP A 40 5.32 0.03 -29.15
C ASP A 40 5.55 -0.96 -28.02
N ARG A 41 4.47 -1.62 -27.60
CA ARG A 41 4.42 -2.58 -26.48
C ARG A 41 4.00 -3.97 -26.94
N THR A 42 4.17 -4.27 -28.22
CA THR A 42 3.87 -5.60 -28.75
C THR A 42 4.73 -6.64 -28.06
N LEU A 43 4.08 -7.62 -27.48
CA LEU A 43 4.75 -8.71 -26.76
C LEU A 43 4.98 -9.90 -27.68
N ILE A 44 5.99 -10.69 -27.35
CA ILE A 44 6.21 -12.00 -27.97
C ILE A 44 5.06 -12.91 -27.55
N GLU A 45 4.35 -13.46 -28.53
CA GLU A 45 3.25 -14.39 -28.34
C GLU A 45 3.77 -15.69 -27.71
N ASP A 46 3.00 -16.26 -26.75
CA ASP A 46 3.32 -17.50 -26.02
C ASP A 46 4.64 -17.49 -25.21
N ALA A 47 5.29 -16.35 -25.03
CA ALA A 47 6.43 -16.26 -24.13
C ALA A 47 6.00 -16.45 -22.67
N PRO A 48 6.81 -17.15 -21.84
CA PRO A 48 6.48 -17.36 -20.42
C PRO A 48 6.46 -16.06 -19.60
N LEU A 49 7.08 -15.01 -20.11
CA LEU A 49 7.15 -13.68 -19.53
C LEU A 49 6.69 -12.63 -20.56
N LYS A 50 6.29 -11.46 -20.08
CA LYS A 50 5.88 -10.33 -20.93
C LYS A 50 7.09 -9.64 -21.59
N ILE A 51 7.67 -10.27 -22.60
CA ILE A 51 8.85 -9.79 -23.32
C ILE A 51 8.41 -9.00 -24.55
N LEU A 52 9.01 -7.83 -24.77
CA LEU A 52 8.79 -7.01 -25.94
C LEU A 52 9.34 -7.69 -27.20
N GLN A 53 8.55 -7.72 -28.26
CA GLN A 53 8.95 -8.27 -29.56
C GLN A 53 10.01 -7.41 -30.24
N ASP A 54 9.77 -6.11 -30.29
CA ASP A 54 10.68 -5.12 -30.86
C ASP A 54 11.14 -4.16 -29.77
N PHE A 55 12.43 -4.21 -29.43
CA PHE A 55 13.01 -3.35 -28.42
C PHE A 55 14.08 -2.45 -29.03
N ARG A 56 13.92 -1.14 -28.92
CA ARG A 56 14.78 -0.12 -29.50
C ARG A 56 15.35 0.78 -28.42
N PRO A 57 16.49 0.43 -27.82
CA PRO A 57 17.07 1.23 -26.74
C PRO A 57 17.55 2.59 -27.26
N VAL A 58 17.28 3.63 -26.47
CA VAL A 58 17.76 5.01 -26.66
C VAL A 58 18.86 5.37 -25.67
N HIS A 59 18.95 4.63 -24.56
CA HIS A 59 20.02 4.76 -23.58
C HIS A 59 20.66 3.40 -23.30
N ASP A 60 21.96 3.45 -23.02
CA ASP A 60 22.78 2.28 -22.75
C ASP A 60 23.80 2.64 -21.65
N TRP A 61 23.60 2.09 -20.47
CA TRP A 61 24.42 2.38 -19.29
C TRP A 61 24.89 1.10 -18.61
N VAL A 62 26.13 1.11 -18.11
CA VAL A 62 26.65 0.07 -17.22
C VAL A 62 26.66 0.63 -15.81
N LEU A 63 25.91 0.00 -14.92
CA LEU A 63 25.89 0.35 -13.50
C LEU A 63 26.95 -0.48 -12.75
N ASN A 64 27.70 0.20 -11.90
CA ASN A 64 28.66 -0.37 -10.96
C ASN A 64 28.04 -0.47 -9.57
N PRO A 65 28.65 -1.24 -8.65
CA PRO A 65 28.18 -1.31 -7.26
C PRO A 65 27.99 0.07 -6.64
N GLY A 66 26.77 0.30 -6.10
CA GLY A 66 26.36 1.58 -5.51
C GLY A 66 25.67 2.55 -6.47
N ASP A 67 25.76 2.32 -7.80
CA ASP A 67 25.00 3.12 -8.76
C ASP A 67 23.50 2.80 -8.65
N MET A 68 22.66 3.81 -8.85
CA MET A 68 21.20 3.68 -8.83
C MET A 68 20.60 4.26 -10.10
N LEU A 69 19.71 3.50 -10.73
CA LEU A 69 18.93 3.92 -11.89
C LEU A 69 17.46 4.01 -11.51
N TYR A 70 16.85 5.17 -11.71
CA TYR A 70 15.40 5.35 -11.60
C TYR A 70 14.74 5.15 -12.97
N LEU A 71 13.69 4.34 -13.01
CA LEU A 71 12.83 4.13 -14.16
C LEU A 71 11.38 4.51 -13.80
N PRO A 72 10.80 5.47 -14.51
CA PRO A 72 9.38 5.79 -14.36
C PRO A 72 8.50 4.69 -14.98
N PRO A 73 7.21 4.64 -14.63
CA PRO A 73 6.27 3.69 -15.22
C PRO A 73 6.29 3.71 -16.75
N GLN A 74 6.11 2.55 -17.35
CA GLN A 74 6.00 2.36 -18.81
C GLN A 74 7.30 2.57 -19.61
N TRP A 75 8.44 2.83 -18.98
CA TRP A 75 9.72 2.84 -19.66
C TRP A 75 10.21 1.41 -19.90
N ALA A 76 10.39 1.08 -21.18
CA ALA A 76 10.89 -0.23 -21.56
C ALA A 76 12.37 -0.35 -21.19
N HIS A 77 12.75 -1.50 -20.64
CA HIS A 77 14.12 -1.72 -20.20
C HIS A 77 14.57 -3.18 -20.33
N ASN A 78 15.88 -3.36 -20.42
CA ASN A 78 16.50 -4.68 -20.47
C ASN A 78 17.83 -4.65 -19.68
N GLY A 79 17.87 -5.37 -18.60
CA GLY A 79 19.05 -5.51 -17.72
C GLY A 79 19.84 -6.79 -18.04
N ILE A 80 21.09 -6.65 -18.45
CA ILE A 80 21.98 -7.75 -18.81
C ILE A 80 23.16 -7.77 -17.86
N ALA A 81 23.37 -8.89 -17.19
CA ALA A 81 24.49 -9.08 -16.27
C ALA A 81 25.83 -9.08 -17.00
N ILE A 82 26.83 -8.43 -16.44
CA ILE A 82 28.24 -8.49 -16.85
C ILE A 82 29.00 -9.21 -15.75
N GLY A 83 29.33 -10.48 -15.99
CA GLY A 83 29.78 -11.39 -14.94
C GLY A 83 28.66 -11.69 -13.93
N GLU A 84 29.03 -12.13 -12.73
CA GLU A 84 28.07 -12.32 -11.63
C GLU A 84 27.67 -10.99 -11.02
N CYS A 85 26.38 -10.76 -10.84
CA CYS A 85 25.89 -9.50 -10.26
C CYS A 85 24.60 -9.64 -9.48
N THR A 86 24.36 -8.69 -8.56
CA THR A 86 23.08 -8.53 -7.86
C THR A 86 22.52 -7.15 -8.12
N THR A 87 21.18 -7.07 -8.26
CA THR A 87 20.45 -5.81 -8.34
C THR A 87 19.30 -5.83 -7.33
N TYR A 88 19.11 -4.73 -6.62
CA TYR A 88 18.01 -4.48 -5.71
C TYR A 88 17.01 -3.59 -6.43
N SER A 89 15.84 -4.14 -6.73
CA SER A 89 14.75 -3.40 -7.37
C SER A 89 13.77 -2.93 -6.28
N ILE A 90 13.76 -1.63 -6.04
CA ILE A 90 12.90 -0.97 -5.05
C ILE A 90 11.72 -0.39 -5.83
N GLY A 91 10.59 -1.11 -5.83
CA GLY A 91 9.41 -0.79 -6.63
C GLY A 91 8.31 -0.12 -5.80
N PHE A 92 7.75 0.96 -6.34
CA PHE A 92 6.63 1.71 -5.79
C PHE A 92 5.38 1.47 -6.65
N ARG A 93 4.67 0.38 -6.35
CA ARG A 93 3.48 0.00 -7.11
C ARG A 93 2.32 0.92 -6.78
N SER A 94 1.84 1.66 -7.79
CA SER A 94 0.58 2.38 -7.71
C SER A 94 -0.58 1.43 -8.04
N PRO A 95 -1.65 1.41 -7.24
CA PRO A 95 -2.83 0.61 -7.55
C PRO A 95 -3.52 1.15 -8.81
N SER A 96 -4.04 0.27 -9.64
CA SER A 96 -4.88 0.66 -10.78
C SER A 96 -6.24 1.17 -10.29
N TYR A 97 -6.91 2.01 -11.11
CA TYR A 97 -8.30 2.42 -10.80
C TYR A 97 -9.26 1.23 -10.70
N GLN A 98 -9.02 0.16 -11.45
CA GLN A 98 -9.80 -1.07 -11.34
C GLN A 98 -9.61 -1.74 -9.97
N GLU A 99 -8.38 -1.83 -9.51
CA GLU A 99 -8.04 -2.37 -8.19
C GLU A 99 -8.66 -1.51 -7.07
N LEU A 100 -8.48 -0.18 -7.13
CA LEU A 100 -9.10 0.74 -6.17
C LEU A 100 -10.63 0.61 -6.15
N ALA A 101 -11.27 0.49 -7.32
CA ALA A 101 -12.72 0.30 -7.40
C ALA A 101 -13.16 -1.02 -6.76
N GLN A 102 -12.44 -2.12 -6.98
CA GLN A 102 -12.75 -3.42 -6.38
C GLN A 102 -12.58 -3.39 -4.86
N GLN A 103 -11.49 -2.80 -4.37
CA GLN A 103 -11.24 -2.66 -2.93
C GLN A 103 -12.26 -1.73 -2.26
N PHE A 104 -12.63 -0.63 -2.92
CA PHE A 104 -13.66 0.27 -2.42
C PHE A 104 -15.05 -0.40 -2.35
N LEU A 105 -15.41 -1.24 -3.33
CA LEU A 105 -16.64 -2.01 -3.26
C LEU A 105 -16.64 -3.02 -2.12
N GLY A 106 -15.47 -3.64 -1.82
CA GLY A 106 -15.28 -4.47 -0.63
C GLY A 106 -15.48 -3.67 0.67
N TYR A 107 -14.85 -2.50 0.77
CA TYR A 107 -15.05 -1.59 1.90
C TYR A 107 -16.53 -1.19 2.09
N LEU A 108 -17.22 -0.87 0.99
CA LEU A 108 -18.63 -0.53 1.04
C LEU A 108 -19.50 -1.71 1.52
N GLN A 109 -19.15 -2.95 1.20
CA GLN A 109 -19.88 -4.13 1.62
C GLN A 109 -20.03 -4.19 3.16
N ASP A 110 -19.02 -3.77 3.90
CA ASP A 110 -19.01 -3.77 5.36
C ASP A 110 -19.74 -2.56 5.97
N THR A 111 -19.94 -1.49 5.19
CA THR A 111 -20.52 -0.23 5.66
C THR A 111 -21.95 0.03 5.17
N ILE A 112 -22.36 -0.63 4.08
CA ILE A 112 -23.71 -0.46 3.49
C ILE A 112 -24.76 -1.12 4.36
N GLN A 113 -25.80 -0.34 4.66
CA GLN A 113 -27.01 -0.85 5.27
C GLN A 113 -28.23 -0.49 4.40
N ILE A 114 -28.94 -1.50 3.93
CA ILE A 114 -30.19 -1.34 3.18
C ILE A 114 -31.27 -2.11 3.93
N ASP A 115 -32.22 -1.40 4.50
CA ASP A 115 -33.33 -1.98 5.20
C ASP A 115 -34.37 -2.58 4.25
N GLY A 116 -35.05 -3.62 4.74
CA GLY A 116 -36.16 -4.25 4.09
C GLY A 116 -35.84 -5.65 3.56
N ILE A 117 -36.90 -6.34 3.19
CA ILE A 117 -36.85 -7.68 2.58
C ILE A 117 -37.53 -7.57 1.23
N TYR A 118 -36.95 -8.20 0.21
CA TYR A 118 -37.60 -8.28 -1.07
C TYR A 118 -38.98 -8.92 -0.92
N ALA A 119 -39.99 -8.30 -1.49
CA ALA A 119 -41.38 -8.84 -1.56
C ALA A 119 -42.02 -8.45 -2.89
N ASP A 120 -42.84 -9.36 -3.42
CA ASP A 120 -43.59 -9.20 -4.66
C ASP A 120 -45.07 -9.53 -4.47
N PRO A 121 -45.81 -8.77 -3.64
CA PRO A 121 -47.22 -9.05 -3.33
C PRO A 121 -48.11 -9.04 -4.56
N ASP A 122 -47.72 -8.38 -5.64
CA ASP A 122 -48.45 -8.24 -6.88
C ASP A 122 -47.97 -9.20 -7.98
N LEU A 123 -47.19 -10.23 -7.62
CA LEU A 123 -46.63 -11.18 -8.57
C LEU A 123 -47.80 -11.89 -9.33
N ARG A 124 -47.79 -11.75 -10.66
CA ARG A 124 -48.72 -12.44 -11.53
C ARG A 124 -48.11 -13.75 -12.02
N ARG A 125 -49.02 -14.72 -12.33
CA ARG A 125 -48.58 -16.00 -12.92
C ARG A 125 -47.80 -15.74 -14.22
N GLN A 126 -46.60 -16.23 -14.28
CA GLN A 126 -45.73 -16.14 -15.44
C GLN A 126 -45.97 -17.31 -16.40
N ALA A 127 -45.75 -17.10 -17.71
CA ALA A 127 -45.83 -18.14 -18.73
C ALA A 127 -44.68 -19.16 -18.56
N HIS A 128 -43.52 -18.69 -18.13
CA HIS A 128 -42.31 -19.49 -17.88
C HIS A 128 -41.91 -19.37 -16.41
N SER A 129 -42.00 -20.46 -15.66
CA SER A 129 -41.71 -20.46 -14.22
C SER A 129 -40.22 -20.19 -13.86
N ALA A 130 -39.32 -20.36 -14.82
CA ALA A 130 -37.90 -20.11 -14.66
C ALA A 130 -37.48 -18.71 -15.12
N GLU A 131 -38.40 -17.88 -15.57
CA GLU A 131 -38.12 -16.53 -16.02
C GLU A 131 -37.95 -15.58 -14.82
N ILE A 132 -36.85 -14.78 -14.80
CA ILE A 132 -36.68 -13.67 -13.87
C ILE A 132 -37.54 -12.51 -14.39
N GLY A 133 -38.67 -12.24 -13.73
CA GLY A 133 -39.61 -11.22 -14.17
C GLY A 133 -39.03 -9.79 -14.12
N GLY A 134 -39.42 -8.97 -15.12
CA GLY A 134 -38.96 -7.57 -15.20
C GLY A 134 -39.24 -6.76 -13.93
N ALA A 135 -40.41 -6.95 -13.31
CA ALA A 135 -40.78 -6.27 -12.06
C ALA A 135 -39.81 -6.58 -10.90
N MET A 136 -39.25 -7.78 -10.84
CA MET A 136 -38.24 -8.14 -9.87
C MET A 136 -36.94 -7.37 -10.16
N VAL A 137 -36.51 -7.35 -11.43
CA VAL A 137 -35.31 -6.61 -11.85
C VAL A 137 -35.45 -5.14 -11.51
N ASP A 138 -36.60 -4.53 -11.80
CA ASP A 138 -36.84 -3.11 -11.50
C ASP A 138 -36.76 -2.81 -10.00
N ARG A 139 -37.41 -3.62 -9.15
CA ARG A 139 -37.37 -3.44 -7.69
C ARG A 139 -35.97 -3.61 -7.11
N ILE A 140 -35.20 -4.58 -7.58
CA ILE A 140 -33.82 -4.77 -7.13
C ILE A 140 -32.96 -3.61 -7.61
N THR A 141 -33.14 -3.14 -8.86
CA THR A 141 -32.44 -1.96 -9.40
C THR A 141 -32.71 -0.72 -8.55
N GLU A 142 -33.99 -0.45 -8.20
CA GLU A 142 -34.34 0.64 -7.30
C GLU A 142 -33.70 0.53 -5.92
N SER A 143 -33.59 -0.68 -5.38
CA SER A 143 -32.93 -0.93 -4.10
C SER A 143 -31.42 -0.68 -4.18
N LEU A 144 -30.76 -1.18 -5.23
CA LEU A 144 -29.34 -0.99 -5.45
C LEU A 144 -28.97 0.48 -5.73
N ASN A 145 -29.85 1.24 -6.41
CA ASN A 145 -29.65 2.67 -6.65
C ASN A 145 -29.71 3.54 -5.37
N ARG A 146 -30.10 2.97 -4.24
CA ARG A 146 -30.00 3.63 -2.93
C ARG A 146 -28.61 3.58 -2.32
N ILE A 147 -27.73 2.75 -2.88
CA ILE A 147 -26.33 2.70 -2.46
C ILE A 147 -25.66 4.01 -2.90
N THR A 148 -25.25 4.79 -1.94
CA THR A 148 -24.53 6.05 -2.16
C THR A 148 -23.31 6.09 -1.27
N TRP A 149 -22.29 6.80 -1.70
CA TRP A 149 -21.11 7.09 -0.92
C TRP A 149 -20.73 8.56 -1.02
N SER A 150 -20.05 9.05 -0.03
CA SER A 150 -19.56 10.42 0.06
C SER A 150 -18.06 10.48 -0.22
N ARG A 151 -17.54 11.70 -0.36
CA ARG A 151 -16.09 11.94 -0.39
C ARG A 151 -15.42 11.49 0.91
N ASP A 152 -16.13 11.52 2.02
CA ASP A 152 -15.62 11.09 3.32
C ASP A 152 -15.46 9.57 3.39
N ASP A 153 -16.37 8.80 2.78
CA ASP A 153 -16.23 7.36 2.67
C ASP A 153 -15.00 6.98 1.82
N VAL A 154 -14.76 7.70 0.72
CA VAL A 154 -13.54 7.52 -0.10
C VAL A 154 -12.28 7.86 0.71
N ARG A 155 -12.33 8.91 1.54
CA ARG A 155 -11.22 9.32 2.40
C ARG A 155 -10.87 8.24 3.43
N ARG A 156 -11.89 7.73 4.14
CA ARG A 156 -11.71 6.64 5.12
C ARG A 156 -11.19 5.37 4.46
N PHE A 157 -11.77 5.00 3.33
CA PHE A 157 -11.29 3.88 2.54
C PHE A 157 -9.81 4.03 2.18
N LEU A 158 -9.41 5.17 1.60
CA LEU A 158 -8.03 5.40 1.19
C LEU A 158 -7.07 5.37 2.38
N GLY A 159 -7.44 5.96 3.50
CA GLY A 159 -6.62 5.96 4.70
C GLY A 159 -6.36 4.54 5.22
N ALA A 160 -7.40 3.72 5.35
CA ALA A 160 -7.27 2.33 5.75
C ALA A 160 -6.51 1.51 4.70
N TYR A 161 -6.90 1.56 3.43
CA TYR A 161 -6.29 0.79 2.34
C TYR A 161 -4.80 1.09 2.15
N LEU A 162 -4.39 2.36 2.22
CA LEU A 162 -2.98 2.75 2.02
C LEU A 162 -2.09 2.44 3.21
N THR A 163 -2.66 2.28 4.40
CA THR A 163 -1.92 1.92 5.60
C THR A 163 -2.00 0.43 5.94
N GLU A 164 -2.88 -0.34 5.29
CA GLU A 164 -3.08 -1.76 5.58
C GLU A 164 -1.77 -2.54 5.40
N PRO A 165 -1.32 -3.28 6.44
CA PRO A 165 -0.12 -4.09 6.35
C PRO A 165 -0.30 -5.22 5.34
N LYS A 166 0.75 -5.56 4.60
CA LYS A 166 0.74 -6.74 3.74
C LYS A 166 0.60 -8.01 4.58
N ALA A 167 -0.02 -9.05 4.03
CA ALA A 167 -0.34 -10.31 4.74
C ALA A 167 0.86 -11.02 5.40
N HIS A 168 2.08 -10.67 5.04
CA HIS A 168 3.31 -11.22 5.63
C HIS A 168 3.99 -10.29 6.64
N ILE A 169 3.39 -9.14 6.93
CA ILE A 169 3.86 -8.20 7.94
C ILE A 169 3.17 -8.53 9.26
N PHE A 170 3.96 -8.76 10.28
CA PHE A 170 3.51 -9.00 11.65
C PHE A 170 4.23 -8.02 12.56
N PHE A 171 3.50 -7.47 13.51
CA PHE A 171 4.06 -6.62 14.55
C PHE A 171 4.32 -7.47 15.79
N GLU A 172 5.43 -7.22 16.42
CA GLU A 172 5.84 -7.91 17.64
C GLU A 172 5.58 -6.98 18.83
N SER A 173 4.58 -7.35 19.65
CA SER A 173 4.35 -6.69 20.92
C SER A 173 5.55 -6.92 21.85
N PRO A 174 5.92 -5.97 22.69
CA PRO A 174 6.92 -6.22 23.74
C PRO A 174 6.53 -7.43 24.61
N ASP A 175 7.50 -8.30 24.91
CA ASP A 175 7.25 -9.48 25.76
C ASP A 175 6.81 -9.08 27.18
N ASP A 176 7.33 -7.97 27.71
CA ASP A 176 7.00 -7.38 29.00
C ASP A 176 6.79 -5.86 28.82
N PRO A 177 5.60 -5.42 28.39
CA PRO A 177 5.33 -4.01 28.14
C PRO A 177 5.56 -3.17 29.39
N LEU A 178 6.18 -2.01 29.24
CA LEU A 178 6.36 -1.04 30.31
C LEU A 178 5.00 -0.68 30.92
N GLU A 179 4.96 -0.52 32.24
CA GLU A 179 3.81 0.10 32.91
C GLU A 179 3.67 1.56 32.40
N HIS A 180 2.47 2.10 32.49
CA HIS A 180 2.18 3.43 31.91
C HIS A 180 3.10 4.55 32.42
N GLU A 181 3.50 4.53 33.70
CA GLU A 181 4.41 5.52 34.30
C GLU A 181 5.83 5.39 33.72
N ASP A 182 6.34 4.16 33.58
CA ASP A 182 7.65 3.86 33.03
C ASP A 182 7.71 4.18 31.51
N PHE A 183 6.60 3.94 30.79
CA PHE A 183 6.47 4.33 29.39
C PHE A 183 6.57 5.85 29.21
N LEU A 184 5.95 6.65 30.09
CA LEU A 184 6.04 8.09 30.04
C LEU A 184 7.49 8.59 30.24
N ASP A 185 8.20 7.97 31.17
CA ASP A 185 9.63 8.28 31.43
C ASP A 185 10.50 7.90 30.22
N ALA A 186 10.27 6.73 29.61
CA ALA A 186 10.97 6.29 28.42
C ALA A 186 10.70 7.21 27.21
N CYS A 187 9.45 7.69 27.04
CA CYS A 187 9.10 8.65 26.00
C CYS A 187 9.74 10.04 26.16
N ALA A 188 10.38 10.35 27.31
CA ALA A 188 11.15 11.57 27.45
C ALA A 188 12.38 11.61 26.51
N GLU A 189 12.89 10.45 26.09
CA GLU A 189 13.95 10.30 25.09
C GLU A 189 13.42 10.11 23.66
N GLY A 190 12.09 10.12 23.49
CA GLY A 190 11.40 10.03 22.20
C GLY A 190 10.68 8.71 21.97
N ILE A 191 9.87 8.70 20.91
CA ILE A 191 9.16 7.53 20.40
C ILE A 191 9.32 7.46 18.88
N THR A 192 9.48 6.25 18.35
CA THR A 192 9.71 5.98 16.92
C THR A 192 8.69 4.96 16.42
N LEU A 193 8.09 5.21 15.25
CA LEU A 193 7.24 4.20 14.60
C LEU A 193 8.09 2.99 14.15
N ASP A 194 7.59 1.78 14.37
CA ASP A 194 8.18 0.57 13.79
C ASP A 194 8.39 0.75 12.29
N ALA A 195 9.50 0.24 11.74
CA ALA A 195 9.83 0.40 10.33
C ALA A 195 8.74 -0.09 9.37
N ARG A 196 7.92 -1.05 9.82
CA ARG A 196 6.78 -1.64 9.10
C ARG A 196 5.49 -0.86 9.25
N SER A 197 5.36 -0.01 10.28
CA SER A 197 4.16 0.80 10.53
C SER A 197 3.99 1.89 9.48
N LEU A 198 2.75 2.10 9.07
CA LEU A 198 2.35 3.20 8.19
C LEU A 198 1.32 4.06 8.91
N LEU A 199 1.69 5.28 9.23
CA LEU A 199 0.82 6.31 9.80
C LEU A 199 0.57 7.39 8.74
N LEU A 200 -0.68 7.56 8.33
CA LEU A 200 -1.12 8.58 7.38
C LEU A 200 -2.23 9.43 8.00
N PHE A 201 -2.42 10.63 7.48
CA PHE A 201 -3.49 11.51 7.93
C PHE A 201 -4.12 12.32 6.79
N THR A 202 -5.34 12.78 6.99
CA THR A 202 -6.05 13.71 6.10
C THR A 202 -7.12 14.47 6.87
N GLU A 203 -7.16 15.80 6.74
CA GLU A 203 -8.22 16.68 7.28
C GLU A 203 -8.71 16.27 8.70
N GLY A 204 -7.78 16.01 9.62
CA GLY A 204 -8.08 15.66 11.01
C GLY A 204 -8.41 14.19 11.28
N GLN A 205 -8.33 13.32 10.29
CA GLN A 205 -8.42 11.87 10.45
C GLN A 205 -7.04 11.25 10.31
N PHE A 206 -6.73 10.30 11.19
CA PHE A 206 -5.47 9.55 11.18
C PHE A 206 -5.76 8.07 10.93
N PHE A 207 -4.79 7.41 10.31
CA PHE A 207 -4.88 5.98 9.95
C PHE A 207 -3.53 5.34 10.23
N ILE A 208 -3.53 4.25 10.96
CA ILE A 208 -2.34 3.46 11.22
C ILE A 208 -2.62 1.98 10.92
N ASN A 209 -1.78 1.37 10.11
CA ASN A 209 -1.78 -0.07 9.84
C ASN A 209 -3.17 -0.65 9.49
N GLY A 210 -3.97 0.10 8.70
CA GLY A 210 -5.30 -0.29 8.25
C GLY A 210 -6.45 0.23 9.13
N GLU A 211 -6.15 0.81 10.28
CA GLU A 211 -7.15 1.27 11.25
C GLU A 211 -7.31 2.80 11.23
N SER A 212 -8.55 3.26 11.33
CA SER A 212 -8.86 4.68 11.54
C SER A 212 -8.81 4.98 13.03
N VAL A 213 -8.07 6.01 13.40
CA VAL A 213 -7.92 6.43 14.81
C VAL A 213 -8.49 7.82 15.04
N HIS A 214 -9.12 7.98 16.18
CA HIS A 214 -9.58 9.29 16.63
C HIS A 214 -8.42 10.05 17.28
N VAL A 215 -8.25 11.30 16.88
CA VAL A 215 -7.20 12.18 17.41
C VAL A 215 -7.84 13.51 17.83
N GLU A 216 -7.65 13.90 19.07
CA GLU A 216 -8.10 15.19 19.59
C GLU A 216 -7.42 16.36 18.83
N ALA A 217 -8.14 17.47 18.71
CA ALA A 217 -7.66 18.61 17.93
C ALA A 217 -6.32 19.18 18.44
N CYS A 218 -6.06 19.09 19.74
CA CYS A 218 -4.80 19.52 20.35
C CYS A 218 -3.61 18.64 19.99
N ASP A 219 -3.83 17.35 19.72
CA ASP A 219 -2.79 16.36 19.46
C ASP A 219 -2.42 16.26 17.97
N GLN A 220 -3.29 16.78 17.08
CA GLN A 220 -3.13 16.61 15.63
C GLN A 220 -1.76 17.08 15.12
N ALA A 221 -1.26 18.22 15.59
CA ALA A 221 0.01 18.76 15.12
C ALA A 221 1.20 17.84 15.48
N ILE A 222 1.19 17.29 16.70
CA ILE A 222 2.25 16.40 17.19
C ILE A 222 2.19 15.05 16.46
N LEU A 223 0.98 14.50 16.26
CA LEU A 223 0.84 13.24 15.53
C LEU A 223 1.08 13.39 14.02
N GLN A 224 0.88 14.58 13.44
CA GLN A 224 1.33 14.89 12.07
C GLN A 224 2.87 14.86 11.98
N GLU A 225 3.57 15.45 12.97
CA GLU A 225 5.02 15.39 13.07
C GLU A 225 5.51 13.93 13.14
N LEU A 226 4.83 13.10 13.97
CA LEU A 226 5.14 11.66 14.04
C LEU A 226 4.92 10.96 12.69
N ALA A 227 3.86 11.27 11.97
CA ALA A 227 3.59 10.69 10.67
C ALA A 227 4.65 11.09 9.63
N ASP A 228 5.03 12.38 9.59
CA ASP A 228 5.97 12.91 8.61
C ASP A 228 7.42 12.47 8.87
N HIS A 229 7.83 12.43 10.14
CA HIS A 229 9.22 12.14 10.53
C HIS A 229 9.42 10.73 11.07
N ARG A 230 8.34 9.98 11.32
CA ARG A 230 8.32 8.62 11.88
C ARG A 230 8.86 8.54 13.31
N GLN A 231 9.15 9.66 13.93
CA GLN A 231 9.67 9.78 15.29
C GLN A 231 9.26 11.12 15.92
N LEU A 232 9.14 11.11 17.23
CA LEU A 232 9.03 12.32 18.05
C LEU A 232 10.18 12.32 19.04
N ALA A 233 10.84 13.46 19.19
CA ALA A 233 11.88 13.64 20.21
C ALA A 233 11.30 13.80 21.62
N SER A 234 10.00 14.08 21.73
CA SER A 234 9.28 14.23 23.01
C SER A 234 7.78 14.14 22.76
N ILE A 235 7.04 13.59 23.70
CA ILE A 235 5.57 13.56 23.73
C ILE A 235 4.97 14.75 24.50
N ALA A 236 5.78 15.70 24.93
CA ALA A 236 5.31 16.87 25.67
C ALA A 236 4.29 17.67 24.83
N GLY A 237 3.15 17.96 25.44
CA GLY A 237 2.06 18.69 24.79
C GLY A 237 0.94 17.81 24.25
N LEU A 238 1.08 16.48 24.26
CA LEU A 238 -0.05 15.57 24.01
C LEU A 238 -1.03 15.59 25.18
N SER A 239 -2.31 15.38 24.88
CA SER A 239 -3.36 15.12 25.85
C SER A 239 -3.21 13.73 26.49
N GLU A 240 -4.00 13.44 27.54
CA GLU A 240 -4.06 12.11 28.11
C GLU A 240 -4.51 11.06 27.09
N GLU A 241 -5.45 11.43 26.18
CA GLU A 241 -5.94 10.58 25.09
C GLU A 241 -4.86 10.34 24.03
N GLY A 242 -4.08 11.35 23.68
CA GLY A 242 -2.95 11.22 22.76
C GLY A 242 -1.84 10.34 23.30
N ILE A 243 -1.55 10.44 24.59
CA ILE A 243 -0.58 9.58 25.30
C ILE A 243 -1.09 8.13 25.35
N ALA A 244 -2.37 7.92 25.70
CA ALA A 244 -2.97 6.60 25.72
C ALA A 244 -2.92 5.93 24.33
N LEU A 245 -3.16 6.69 23.26
CA LEU A 245 -3.05 6.22 21.88
C LEU A 245 -1.62 5.75 21.55
N LEU A 246 -0.60 6.53 21.92
CA LEU A 246 0.80 6.13 21.73
C LEU A 246 1.18 4.90 22.55
N TYR A 247 0.65 4.79 23.74
CA TYR A 247 0.86 3.60 24.61
C TYR A 247 0.23 2.35 23.98
N ASP A 248 -0.99 2.46 23.43
CA ASP A 248 -1.62 1.35 22.71
C ASP A 248 -0.79 0.94 21.49
N TRP A 249 -0.23 1.90 20.74
CA TRP A 249 0.65 1.60 19.60
C TRP A 249 1.96 0.94 20.03
N TYR A 250 2.52 1.34 21.17
CA TYR A 250 3.68 0.69 21.76
C TYR A 250 3.34 -0.77 22.15
N CYS A 251 2.25 -1.00 22.86
CA CYS A 251 1.80 -2.35 23.25
C CYS A 251 1.50 -3.26 22.06
N CYS A 252 1.07 -2.68 20.92
CA CYS A 252 0.84 -3.41 19.67
C CYS A 252 2.12 -3.61 18.83
N GLY A 253 3.26 -3.06 19.24
CA GLY A 253 4.50 -3.10 18.46
C GLY A 253 4.49 -2.20 17.22
N PHE A 254 3.57 -1.22 17.17
CA PHE A 254 3.52 -0.22 16.07
C PHE A 254 4.51 0.91 16.28
N ALA A 255 4.93 1.13 17.51
CA ALA A 255 5.92 2.13 17.90
C ALA A 255 6.83 1.57 19.00
N HIS A 256 8.04 2.14 19.13
CA HIS A 256 9.08 1.76 20.08
C HIS A 256 9.59 2.98 20.84
N VAL A 257 9.92 2.80 22.10
CA VAL A 257 10.68 3.79 22.88
C VAL A 257 12.17 3.54 22.76
N SER A 258 13.01 4.53 23.10
CA SER A 258 14.46 4.49 22.81
C SER A 258 15.22 3.34 23.47
N GLU A 259 14.72 2.77 24.56
CA GLU A 259 15.34 1.62 25.23
C GLU A 259 15.21 0.32 24.41
N ASP A 260 14.13 0.14 23.65
CA ASP A 260 13.88 -1.06 22.86
C ASP A 260 14.74 -1.15 21.58
N LEU A 261 15.39 -0.06 21.18
CA LEU A 261 16.23 0.00 19.99
C LEU A 261 17.70 -0.45 20.24
N MET A 262 18.05 -0.80 21.48
CA MET A 262 19.42 -1.17 21.87
C MET A 262 19.62 -2.67 22.12
N GLU A 263 18.61 -3.50 21.92
CA GLU A 263 18.72 -4.97 21.88
C GLU A 263 18.67 -5.50 20.43
#